data_dc91ebcfa1a0db1babe9e64664531309
#
_entry.id   dc91ebcfa1a0db1babe9e64664531309
#
_cell.length_a   1.000
_cell.length_b   1.000
_cell.length_c   1.000
_cell.angle_alpha   90.00
_cell.angle_beta   90.00
_cell.angle_gamma   90.00
#
_symmetry.space_group_name_H-M   'P 1'
#
loop_
_entity.id
_entity.type
_entity.pdbx_description
1 polymer ?
#
loop_
_entity_poly.entity_id
_entity_poly.type
_entity_poly.pdbx_seq_one_letter_code
_entity_poly.pdbx_strand_id
1 'polypeptide(L)'
;RNYKSPRSNLSELRIVLLGGRWTGKSSAGNTILGREEFVTEGRTAQCVKRQREVAGRQVTVVDTPGWRKSWSVENTPELDKQEIVHSVSLCPRGPCALFIVLRVDASFTETDRRSVEEHLELLSKTVWRHTIVLFTRGDRLGDRTIEQHIEAEGEALRWLVGKCGNRYHVLNNEMRGDVTQVTELLEKVEELVARNSGRHFTVGERMESWEDHVESDRLHCNSNKFITVGIH
;
A
#
# COMPACT_ATOMS: atom_id res chain seq x y z
N ARG A 1 -25.90 6.54 -26.63
CA ARG A 1 -24.72 7.42 -26.76
C ARG A 1 -23.85 7.20 -25.52
N ASN A 2 -22.81 6.37 -25.63
CA ASN A 2 -21.81 6.19 -24.59
C ASN A 2 -20.95 7.45 -24.53
N TYR A 3 -21.18 8.29 -23.51
CA TYR A 3 -20.25 9.34 -23.16
C TYR A 3 -19.04 8.68 -22.51
N LYS A 4 -17.99 8.38 -23.28
CA LYS A 4 -16.66 8.18 -22.76
C LYS A 4 -16.19 9.55 -22.24
N SER A 5 -16.18 9.73 -20.91
CA SER A 5 -15.50 10.88 -20.30
C SER A 5 -14.06 10.97 -20.82
N PRO A 6 -13.53 12.17 -21.10
CA PRO A 6 -12.13 12.30 -21.49
C PRO A 6 -11.27 11.68 -20.38
N ARG A 7 -10.55 10.61 -20.71
CA ARG A 7 -9.56 10.00 -19.81
C ARG A 7 -8.48 11.05 -19.56
N SER A 8 -8.46 11.63 -18.38
CA SER A 8 -7.33 12.44 -17.95
C SER A 8 -6.19 11.47 -17.65
N ASN A 9 -5.32 11.22 -18.62
CA ASN A 9 -4.06 10.52 -18.36
C ASN A 9 -3.24 11.39 -17.43
N LEU A 10 -3.20 11.02 -16.15
CA LEU A 10 -2.31 11.68 -15.21
C LEU A 10 -0.87 11.35 -15.60
N SER A 11 -0.04 12.37 -15.75
CA SER A 11 1.37 12.18 -16.10
C SER A 11 2.17 11.52 -14.97
N GLU A 12 1.68 11.61 -13.74
CA GLU A 12 2.34 11.08 -12.55
C GLU A 12 1.33 10.38 -11.64
N LEU A 13 1.65 9.14 -11.24
CA LEU A 13 0.89 8.34 -10.28
C LEU A 13 1.79 7.93 -9.11
N ARG A 14 1.28 8.07 -7.90
CA ARG A 14 1.97 7.74 -6.65
C ARG A 14 1.14 6.75 -5.86
N ILE A 15 1.74 5.61 -5.56
CA ILE A 15 1.09 4.45 -4.96
C ILE A 15 1.86 4.03 -3.71
N VAL A 16 1.15 3.79 -2.62
CA VAL A 16 1.71 3.20 -1.40
C VAL A 16 1.15 1.79 -1.23
N LEU A 17 2.03 0.82 -1.01
CA LEU A 17 1.69 -0.58 -0.79
C LEU A 17 1.65 -0.88 0.71
N LEU A 18 0.49 -1.22 1.23
CA LEU A 18 0.22 -1.55 2.63
C LEU A 18 -0.25 -3.01 2.75
N GLY A 19 -0.07 -3.62 3.91
CA GLY A 19 -0.55 -4.98 4.13
C GLY A 19 0.34 -5.78 5.07
N GLY A 20 -0.11 -6.97 5.43
CA GLY A 20 0.62 -7.88 6.29
C GLY A 20 1.96 -8.33 5.70
N ARG A 21 2.81 -8.95 6.53
CA ARG A 21 4.03 -9.60 6.05
C ARG A 21 3.68 -10.74 5.09
N TRP A 22 4.50 -10.90 4.06
CA TRP A 22 4.39 -11.98 3.08
C TRP A 22 3.14 -11.92 2.18
N THR A 23 2.45 -10.79 2.14
CA THR A 23 1.30 -10.59 1.23
C THR A 23 1.73 -10.33 -0.22
N GLY A 24 3.01 -10.14 -0.49
CA GLY A 24 3.54 -9.91 -1.84
C GLY A 24 3.63 -8.44 -2.23
N LYS A 25 3.73 -7.50 -1.27
CA LYS A 25 3.86 -6.06 -1.54
C LYS A 25 5.03 -5.74 -2.46
N SER A 26 6.25 -6.16 -2.08
CA SER A 26 7.47 -5.94 -2.89
C SER A 26 7.35 -6.57 -4.29
N SER A 27 6.78 -7.79 -4.37
CA SER A 27 6.51 -8.44 -5.66
C SER A 27 5.48 -7.69 -6.49
N ALA A 28 4.42 -7.17 -5.87
CA ALA A 28 3.43 -6.32 -6.56
C ALA A 28 4.07 -5.02 -7.07
N GLY A 29 4.93 -4.40 -6.27
CA GLY A 29 5.71 -3.23 -6.69
C GLY A 29 6.57 -3.52 -7.91
N ASN A 30 7.28 -4.66 -7.92
CA ASN A 30 8.07 -5.11 -9.06
C ASN A 30 7.21 -5.37 -10.32
N THR A 31 6.05 -5.99 -10.15
CA THR A 31 5.09 -6.19 -11.25
C THR A 31 4.59 -4.86 -11.81
N ILE A 32 4.20 -3.92 -10.95
CA ILE A 32 3.72 -2.58 -11.35
C ILE A 32 4.80 -1.80 -12.10
N LEU A 33 6.06 -1.85 -11.61
CA LEU A 33 7.17 -1.15 -12.26
C LEU A 33 7.76 -1.93 -13.45
N GLY A 34 7.31 -3.18 -13.68
CA GLY A 34 7.78 -4.05 -14.76
C GLY A 34 9.24 -4.44 -14.63
N ARG A 35 9.82 -4.39 -13.42
CA ARG A 35 11.23 -4.67 -13.15
C ARG A 35 11.45 -5.00 -11.67
N GLU A 36 12.53 -5.71 -11.36
CA GLU A 36 12.97 -5.98 -9.99
C GLU A 36 13.64 -4.74 -9.37
N GLU A 37 12.83 -3.91 -8.72
CA GLU A 37 13.25 -2.68 -8.03
C GLU A 37 13.23 -2.85 -6.50
N PHE A 38 12.44 -3.81 -6.00
CA PHE A 38 12.30 -4.13 -4.58
C PHE A 38 12.83 -5.53 -4.30
N VAL A 39 13.54 -5.67 -3.19
CA VAL A 39 13.99 -6.99 -2.71
C VAL A 39 12.78 -7.76 -2.21
N THR A 40 12.56 -8.95 -2.74
CA THR A 40 11.43 -9.82 -2.38
C THR A 40 11.79 -10.88 -1.36
N GLU A 41 13.08 -11.10 -1.13
CA GLU A 41 13.60 -12.00 -0.11
C GLU A 41 13.80 -11.27 1.21
N GLY A 42 13.26 -11.84 2.28
CA GLY A 42 13.40 -11.26 3.61
C GLY A 42 12.30 -10.26 3.98
N ARG A 43 12.55 -9.48 5.02
CA ARG A 43 11.62 -8.49 5.59
C ARG A 43 11.97 -7.09 5.07
N THR A 44 11.00 -6.38 4.57
CA THR A 44 11.10 -4.92 4.38
C THR A 44 11.12 -4.28 5.77
N ALA A 45 12.24 -3.69 6.16
CA ALA A 45 12.42 -3.08 7.48
C ALA A 45 12.05 -1.60 7.50
N GLN A 46 12.18 -0.91 6.37
CA GLN A 46 11.89 0.51 6.18
C GLN A 46 11.16 0.71 4.86
N CYS A 47 10.46 1.82 4.71
CA CYS A 47 9.84 2.17 3.44
C CYS A 47 10.87 2.35 2.33
N VAL A 48 10.59 1.78 1.18
CA VAL A 48 11.44 1.90 -0.01
C VAL A 48 10.62 2.52 -1.13
N LYS A 49 11.07 3.67 -1.62
CA LYS A 49 10.46 4.35 -2.77
C LYS A 49 11.22 4.05 -4.06
N ARG A 50 10.50 3.70 -5.11
CA ARG A 50 11.01 3.53 -6.48
C ARG A 50 10.10 4.24 -7.46
N GLN A 51 10.69 4.69 -8.56
CA GLN A 51 9.95 5.43 -9.59
C GLN A 51 10.40 4.99 -10.98
N ARG A 52 9.44 4.85 -11.88
CA ARG A 52 9.71 4.49 -13.27
C ARG A 52 8.59 4.98 -14.19
N GLU A 53 8.92 5.14 -15.46
CA GLU A 53 7.92 5.32 -16.50
C GLU A 53 7.27 3.96 -16.83
N VAL A 54 5.95 3.89 -16.75
CA VAL A 54 5.13 2.72 -17.02
C VAL A 54 3.92 3.13 -17.83
N ALA A 55 3.73 2.56 -19.02
CA ALA A 55 2.61 2.86 -19.90
C ALA A 55 2.42 4.38 -20.14
N GLY A 56 3.52 5.12 -20.33
CA GLY A 56 3.53 6.56 -20.57
C GLY A 56 3.22 7.45 -19.34
N ARG A 57 3.32 6.89 -18.14
CA ARG A 57 3.10 7.60 -16.86
C ARG A 57 4.33 7.46 -15.97
N GLN A 58 4.69 8.52 -15.26
CA GLN A 58 5.67 8.41 -14.16
C GLN A 58 4.99 7.76 -12.95
N VAL A 59 5.35 6.51 -12.66
CA VAL A 59 4.77 5.73 -11.56
C VAL A 59 5.76 5.66 -10.42
N THR A 60 5.37 6.20 -9.28
CA THR A 60 6.08 6.09 -8.00
C THR A 60 5.40 5.03 -7.15
N VAL A 61 6.16 4.07 -6.67
CA VAL A 61 5.69 3.03 -5.73
C VAL A 61 6.49 3.12 -4.45
N VAL A 62 5.79 3.13 -3.32
CA VAL A 62 6.37 3.02 -1.98
C VAL A 62 6.01 1.66 -1.41
N ASP A 63 7.01 0.81 -1.19
CA ASP A 63 6.86 -0.47 -0.48
C ASP A 63 7.07 -0.24 1.02
N THR A 64 6.19 -0.77 1.86
CA THR A 64 6.22 -0.55 3.30
C THR A 64 6.54 -1.83 4.07
N PRO A 65 7.05 -1.71 5.32
CA PRO A 65 7.04 -2.83 6.25
C PRO A 65 5.64 -3.40 6.41
N GLY A 66 5.56 -4.73 6.47
CA GLY A 66 4.30 -5.41 6.72
C GLY A 66 4.14 -5.71 8.21
N TRP A 67 2.94 -5.58 8.74
CA TRP A 67 2.61 -6.08 10.08
C TRP A 67 2.44 -7.61 10.08
N ARG A 68 2.52 -8.23 11.25
CA ARG A 68 2.25 -9.68 11.36
C ARG A 68 0.77 -9.96 11.15
N LYS A 69 0.47 -11.07 10.46
CA LYS A 69 -0.90 -11.50 10.20
C LYS A 69 -1.70 -11.53 11.52
N SER A 70 -2.91 -11.01 11.49
CA SER A 70 -3.85 -10.96 12.61
C SER A 70 -3.40 -10.17 13.85
N TRP A 71 -2.28 -9.45 13.78
CA TRP A 71 -1.85 -8.60 14.89
C TRP A 71 -2.64 -7.30 14.91
N SER A 72 -3.08 -6.91 16.11
CA SER A 72 -3.62 -5.56 16.34
C SER A 72 -2.51 -4.51 16.21
N VAL A 73 -2.91 -3.28 16.04
CA VAL A 73 -1.99 -2.13 16.02
C VAL A 73 -1.21 -2.00 17.34
N GLU A 74 -1.82 -2.37 18.47
CA GLU A 74 -1.16 -2.36 19.78
C GLU A 74 0.01 -3.33 19.87
N ASN A 75 -0.11 -4.50 19.21
CA ASN A 75 0.94 -5.51 19.19
C ASN A 75 2.00 -5.26 18.10
N THR A 76 1.77 -4.29 17.22
CA THR A 76 2.70 -3.94 16.14
C THR A 76 3.82 -3.05 16.69
N PRO A 77 5.11 -3.37 16.41
CA PRO A 77 6.21 -2.55 16.85
C PRO A 77 6.05 -1.08 16.42
N GLU A 78 6.44 -0.16 17.31
CA GLU A 78 6.28 1.28 17.05
C GLU A 78 6.99 1.72 15.77
N LEU A 79 8.19 1.20 15.52
CA LEU A 79 8.93 1.47 14.28
C LEU A 79 8.15 1.07 13.03
N ASP A 80 7.45 -0.08 13.05
CA ASP A 80 6.64 -0.52 11.90
C ASP A 80 5.43 0.42 11.70
N LYS A 81 4.81 0.91 12.78
CA LYS A 81 3.72 1.89 12.72
C LYS A 81 4.20 3.24 12.17
N GLN A 82 5.35 3.72 12.64
CA GLN A 82 5.96 4.95 12.16
C GLN A 82 6.30 4.87 10.66
N GLU A 83 6.82 3.74 10.19
CA GLU A 83 7.09 3.54 8.77
C GLU A 83 5.81 3.54 7.92
N ILE A 84 4.71 2.92 8.41
CA ILE A 84 3.41 2.98 7.73
C ILE A 84 2.97 4.43 7.56
N VAL A 85 3.04 5.22 8.61
CA VAL A 85 2.68 6.64 8.59
C VAL A 85 3.64 7.44 7.70
N HIS A 86 4.94 7.22 7.82
CA HIS A 86 5.97 7.89 7.02
C HIS A 86 5.82 7.63 5.52
N SER A 87 5.29 6.48 5.12
CA SER A 87 5.13 6.10 3.71
C SER A 87 4.39 7.14 2.86
N VAL A 88 3.43 7.83 3.47
CA VAL A 88 2.63 8.86 2.79
C VAL A 88 3.47 10.10 2.49
N SER A 89 4.37 10.50 3.38
CA SER A 89 5.26 11.66 3.21
C SER A 89 6.29 11.46 2.09
N LEU A 90 6.60 10.19 1.74
CA LEU A 90 7.47 9.88 0.62
C LEU A 90 6.84 10.19 -0.75
N CYS A 91 5.54 10.47 -0.78
CA CYS A 91 4.80 10.87 -1.96
C CYS A 91 4.57 12.39 -1.95
N PRO A 92 5.31 13.20 -2.74
CA PRO A 92 5.03 14.64 -2.84
C PRO A 92 3.56 14.88 -3.19
N ARG A 93 2.88 15.80 -2.50
CA ARG A 93 1.43 16.07 -2.63
C ARG A 93 0.52 14.90 -2.22
N GLY A 94 1.05 13.87 -1.54
CA GLY A 94 0.33 12.67 -1.14
C GLY A 94 0.18 11.61 -2.23
N PRO A 95 -0.10 10.34 -1.85
CA PRO A 95 -0.35 9.27 -2.80
C PRO A 95 -1.70 9.45 -3.53
N CYS A 96 -1.73 9.03 -4.80
CA CYS A 96 -2.95 8.92 -5.60
C CYS A 96 -3.84 7.79 -5.11
N ALA A 97 -3.21 6.68 -4.71
CA ALA A 97 -3.87 5.50 -4.17
C ALA A 97 -3.01 4.81 -3.11
N LEU A 98 -3.69 4.19 -2.16
CA LEU A 98 -3.12 3.22 -1.21
C LEU A 98 -3.63 1.84 -1.59
N PHE A 99 -2.74 0.87 -1.66
CA PHE A 99 -3.12 -0.50 -1.95
C PHE A 99 -3.02 -1.34 -0.69
N ILE A 100 -4.14 -1.95 -0.29
CA ILE A 100 -4.10 -3.02 0.70
C ILE A 100 -3.84 -4.34 -0.03
N VAL A 101 -2.66 -4.91 0.19
CA VAL A 101 -2.18 -6.07 -0.57
C VAL A 101 -2.51 -7.35 0.19
N LEU A 102 -3.24 -8.24 -0.47
CA LEU A 102 -3.68 -9.54 0.02
C LEU A 102 -3.29 -10.65 -0.96
N ARG A 103 -3.14 -11.88 -0.46
CA ARG A 103 -2.93 -13.06 -1.29
C ARG A 103 -4.24 -13.78 -1.53
N VAL A 104 -4.50 -14.23 -2.76
CA VAL A 104 -5.69 -15.04 -3.07
C VAL A 104 -5.61 -16.46 -2.48
N ASP A 105 -4.39 -16.96 -2.20
CA ASP A 105 -4.15 -18.31 -1.66
C ASP A 105 -4.00 -18.32 -0.12
N ALA A 106 -4.39 -17.27 0.55
CA ALA A 106 -4.37 -17.15 2.01
C ALA A 106 -5.74 -16.75 2.54
N SER A 107 -6.24 -17.45 3.55
CA SER A 107 -7.48 -17.10 4.21
C SER A 107 -7.47 -15.70 4.79
N PHE A 108 -8.60 -15.00 4.71
CA PHE A 108 -8.81 -13.68 5.27
C PHE A 108 -9.94 -13.75 6.31
N THR A 109 -9.57 -13.71 7.58
CA THR A 109 -10.48 -13.91 8.72
C THR A 109 -10.95 -12.57 9.30
N GLU A 110 -11.91 -12.63 10.23
CA GLU A 110 -12.37 -11.43 10.97
C GLU A 110 -11.23 -10.77 11.77
N THR A 111 -10.28 -11.56 12.28
CA THR A 111 -9.11 -11.01 12.96
C THR A 111 -8.18 -10.27 11.98
N ASP A 112 -8.03 -10.79 10.76
CA ASP A 112 -7.27 -10.10 9.70
C ASP A 112 -7.96 -8.80 9.29
N ARG A 113 -9.30 -8.80 9.19
CA ARG A 113 -10.11 -7.62 8.90
C ARG A 113 -9.86 -6.51 9.91
N ARG A 114 -9.96 -6.83 11.21
CA ARG A 114 -9.70 -5.86 12.29
C ARG A 114 -8.27 -5.34 12.24
N SER A 115 -7.30 -6.24 12.04
CA SER A 115 -5.91 -5.87 11.88
C SER A 115 -5.71 -4.86 10.75
N VAL A 116 -6.30 -5.10 9.57
CA VAL A 116 -6.23 -4.17 8.44
C VAL A 116 -6.88 -2.82 8.78
N GLU A 117 -8.06 -2.85 9.40
CA GLU A 117 -8.79 -1.63 9.78
C GLU A 117 -7.96 -0.76 10.72
N GLU A 118 -7.43 -1.33 11.80
CA GLU A 118 -6.62 -0.62 12.78
C GLU A 118 -5.35 -0.01 12.17
N HIS A 119 -4.63 -0.76 11.31
CA HIS A 119 -3.41 -0.26 10.69
C HIS A 119 -3.67 0.83 9.65
N LEU A 120 -4.75 0.73 8.87
CA LEU A 120 -5.09 1.79 7.93
C LEU A 120 -5.55 3.06 8.65
N GLU A 121 -6.25 2.92 9.77
CA GLU A 121 -6.71 4.07 10.56
C GLU A 121 -5.58 4.83 11.27
N LEU A 122 -4.35 4.27 11.35
CA LEU A 122 -3.15 5.03 11.69
C LEU A 122 -2.93 6.23 10.75
N LEU A 123 -3.30 6.09 9.48
CA LEU A 123 -3.15 7.15 8.50
C LEU A 123 -4.28 8.19 8.62
N SER A 124 -5.53 7.76 8.61
CA SER A 124 -6.73 8.58 8.79
C SER A 124 -7.98 7.75 8.55
N LYS A 125 -9.13 8.14 9.11
CA LYS A 125 -10.43 7.55 8.76
C LYS A 125 -10.84 7.77 7.30
N THR A 126 -10.25 8.76 6.62
CA THR A 126 -10.51 9.07 5.21
C THR A 126 -9.75 8.15 4.25
N VAL A 127 -8.82 7.33 4.75
CA VAL A 127 -7.96 6.42 3.98
C VAL A 127 -8.75 5.54 3.01
N TRP A 128 -9.91 5.06 3.43
CA TRP A 128 -10.76 4.15 2.66
C TRP A 128 -11.18 4.68 1.29
N ARG A 129 -11.36 6.01 1.17
CA ARG A 129 -11.72 6.65 -0.11
C ARG A 129 -10.60 6.60 -1.14
N HIS A 130 -9.37 6.38 -0.68
CA HIS A 130 -8.17 6.34 -1.49
C HIS A 130 -7.57 4.93 -1.59
N THR A 131 -8.28 3.92 -1.08
CA THR A 131 -7.79 2.54 -1.01
C THR A 131 -8.38 1.66 -2.10
N ILE A 132 -7.51 0.81 -2.67
CA ILE A 132 -7.85 -0.27 -3.58
C ILE A 132 -7.34 -1.58 -2.95
N VAL A 133 -8.14 -2.65 -2.96
CA VAL A 133 -7.69 -3.98 -2.55
C VAL A 133 -6.94 -4.62 -3.71
N LEU A 134 -5.65 -4.92 -3.50
CA LEU A 134 -4.80 -5.52 -4.51
C LEU A 134 -4.52 -6.98 -4.14
N PHE A 135 -5.04 -7.88 -4.94
CA PHE A 135 -4.82 -9.31 -4.79
C PHE A 135 -3.57 -9.74 -5.54
N THR A 136 -2.66 -10.42 -4.86
CA THR A 136 -1.47 -11.05 -5.45
C THR A 136 -1.69 -12.53 -5.65
N ARG A 137 -0.81 -13.17 -6.45
CA ARG A 137 -0.89 -14.57 -6.82
C ARG A 137 -2.19 -14.93 -7.56
N GLY A 138 -2.58 -14.09 -8.50
CA GLY A 138 -3.76 -14.34 -9.33
C GLY A 138 -3.77 -15.69 -10.06
N ASP A 139 -2.59 -16.26 -10.34
CA ASP A 139 -2.42 -17.61 -10.86
C ASP A 139 -3.02 -18.70 -9.97
N ARG A 140 -3.20 -18.44 -8.68
CA ARG A 140 -3.77 -19.37 -7.70
C ARG A 140 -5.30 -19.36 -7.64
N LEU A 141 -5.95 -18.46 -8.37
CA LEU A 141 -7.43 -18.48 -8.48
C LEU A 141 -7.96 -19.72 -9.24
N GLY A 142 -7.13 -20.31 -10.13
CA GLY A 142 -7.58 -21.37 -11.02
C GLY A 142 -8.70 -20.88 -11.93
N ASP A 143 -9.78 -21.64 -12.00
CA ASP A 143 -10.96 -21.30 -12.84
C ASP A 143 -11.94 -20.35 -12.15
N ARG A 144 -11.68 -19.94 -10.90
CA ARG A 144 -12.57 -19.02 -10.17
C ARG A 144 -12.30 -17.58 -10.57
N THR A 145 -13.37 -16.80 -10.71
CA THR A 145 -13.23 -15.34 -10.80
C THR A 145 -12.89 -14.75 -9.43
N ILE A 146 -12.36 -13.52 -9.40
CA ILE A 146 -12.09 -12.85 -8.14
C ILE A 146 -13.37 -12.58 -7.32
N GLU A 147 -14.50 -12.35 -7.98
CA GLU A 147 -15.80 -12.16 -7.35
C GLU A 147 -16.24 -13.45 -6.62
N GLN A 148 -16.09 -14.61 -7.28
CA GLN A 148 -16.36 -15.91 -6.67
C GLN A 148 -15.43 -16.19 -5.48
N HIS A 149 -14.17 -15.76 -5.58
CA HIS A 149 -13.23 -15.86 -4.47
C HIS A 149 -13.65 -14.99 -3.28
N ILE A 150 -14.00 -13.72 -3.52
CA ILE A 150 -14.45 -12.77 -2.48
C ILE A 150 -15.70 -13.32 -1.77
N GLU A 151 -16.65 -13.89 -2.52
CA GLU A 151 -17.85 -14.49 -1.93
C GLU A 151 -17.52 -15.76 -1.10
N ALA A 152 -16.63 -16.61 -1.58
CA ALA A 152 -16.24 -17.85 -0.92
C ALA A 152 -15.44 -17.62 0.38
N GLU A 153 -14.60 -16.56 0.43
CA GLU A 153 -13.83 -16.19 1.63
C GLU A 153 -14.72 -15.67 2.77
N GLY A 154 -15.90 -15.15 2.46
CA GLY A 154 -16.91 -14.80 3.43
C GLY A 154 -16.96 -13.34 3.84
N GLU A 155 -17.60 -13.07 4.99
CA GLU A 155 -18.02 -11.72 5.40
C GLU A 155 -16.85 -10.75 5.61
N ALA A 156 -15.76 -11.22 6.20
CA ALA A 156 -14.59 -10.37 6.49
C ALA A 156 -13.99 -9.75 5.23
N LEU A 157 -13.83 -10.54 4.16
CA LEU A 157 -13.28 -10.04 2.90
C LEU A 157 -14.30 -9.18 2.14
N ARG A 158 -15.58 -9.57 2.12
CA ARG A 158 -16.65 -8.74 1.55
C ARG A 158 -16.74 -7.38 2.21
N TRP A 159 -16.63 -7.33 3.55
CA TRP A 159 -16.61 -6.08 4.29
C TRP A 159 -15.43 -5.19 3.85
N LEU A 160 -14.21 -5.75 3.76
CA LEU A 160 -13.03 -5.00 3.36
C LEU A 160 -13.18 -4.41 1.95
N VAL A 161 -13.62 -5.23 0.99
CA VAL A 161 -13.85 -4.80 -0.39
C VAL A 161 -14.93 -3.73 -0.45
N GLY A 162 -16.04 -3.91 0.28
CA GLY A 162 -17.11 -2.90 0.39
C GLY A 162 -16.63 -1.60 1.02
N LYS A 163 -15.82 -1.67 2.09
CA LYS A 163 -15.22 -0.50 2.75
C LYS A 163 -14.34 0.31 1.81
N CYS A 164 -13.67 -0.37 0.89
CA CYS A 164 -12.90 0.24 -0.21
C CYS A 164 -13.79 0.66 -1.40
N GLY A 165 -15.12 0.68 -1.27
CA GLY A 165 -16.06 1.07 -2.32
C GLY A 165 -16.02 0.14 -3.54
N ASN A 166 -15.88 -1.15 -3.31
CA ASN A 166 -15.77 -2.23 -4.31
C ASN A 166 -14.63 -2.00 -5.33
N ARG A 167 -13.54 -1.39 -4.88
CA ARG A 167 -12.33 -1.21 -5.69
C ARG A 167 -11.33 -2.30 -5.37
N TYR A 168 -11.08 -3.14 -6.34
CA TYR A 168 -10.08 -4.21 -6.25
C TYR A 168 -9.44 -4.49 -7.61
N HIS A 169 -8.28 -5.14 -7.57
CA HIS A 169 -7.58 -5.61 -8.76
C HIS A 169 -6.78 -6.86 -8.42
N VAL A 170 -6.55 -7.71 -9.42
CA VAL A 170 -5.76 -8.94 -9.29
C VAL A 170 -4.48 -8.81 -10.10
N LEU A 171 -3.34 -9.12 -9.49
CA LEU A 171 -2.06 -9.26 -10.17
C LEU A 171 -1.61 -10.73 -10.17
N ASN A 172 -1.27 -11.19 -11.36
CA ASN A 172 -0.47 -12.39 -11.54
C ASN A 172 1.01 -11.99 -11.52
N ASN A 173 1.68 -12.22 -10.39
CA ASN A 173 3.08 -11.82 -10.21
C ASN A 173 4.07 -12.70 -10.99
N GLU A 174 3.66 -13.88 -11.45
CA GLU A 174 4.46 -14.75 -12.32
C GLU A 174 4.49 -14.23 -13.77
N MET A 175 3.42 -13.57 -14.21
CA MET A 175 3.32 -12.99 -15.55
C MET A 175 3.72 -11.50 -15.56
N ARG A 176 4.91 -11.18 -15.09
CA ARG A 176 5.42 -9.78 -15.02
C ARG A 176 5.49 -9.08 -16.37
N GLY A 177 5.55 -9.82 -17.48
CA GLY A 177 5.53 -9.28 -18.84
C GLY A 177 4.16 -8.89 -19.37
N ASP A 178 3.08 -9.22 -18.65
CA ASP A 178 1.74 -8.82 -19.04
C ASP A 178 1.48 -7.37 -18.63
N VAL A 179 1.70 -6.48 -19.59
CA VAL A 179 1.49 -5.04 -19.43
C VAL A 179 0.02 -4.71 -19.24
N THR A 180 -0.90 -5.56 -19.68
CA THR A 180 -2.34 -5.30 -19.66
C THR A 180 -2.84 -5.20 -18.22
N GLN A 181 -2.50 -6.15 -17.35
CA GLN A 181 -2.91 -6.13 -15.94
C GLN A 181 -2.43 -4.86 -15.20
N VAL A 182 -1.24 -4.35 -15.54
CA VAL A 182 -0.70 -3.13 -14.95
C VAL A 182 -1.40 -1.90 -15.52
N THR A 183 -1.64 -1.84 -16.83
CA THR A 183 -2.35 -0.72 -17.46
C THR A 183 -3.76 -0.57 -16.89
N GLU A 184 -4.50 -1.66 -16.75
CA GLU A 184 -5.83 -1.67 -16.12
C GLU A 184 -5.78 -1.21 -14.66
N LEU A 185 -4.75 -1.60 -13.91
CA LEU A 185 -4.56 -1.14 -12.54
C LEU A 185 -4.32 0.36 -12.48
N LEU A 186 -3.45 0.90 -13.34
CA LEU A 186 -3.17 2.34 -13.40
C LEU A 186 -4.41 3.14 -13.83
N GLU A 187 -5.23 2.63 -14.75
CA GLU A 187 -6.53 3.24 -15.11
C GLU A 187 -7.47 3.29 -13.90
N LYS A 188 -7.54 2.24 -13.06
CA LYS A 188 -8.32 2.26 -11.82
C LYS A 188 -7.82 3.30 -10.82
N VAL A 189 -6.51 3.55 -10.77
CA VAL A 189 -5.94 4.64 -9.94
C VAL A 189 -6.39 6.00 -10.47
N GLU A 190 -6.36 6.22 -11.79
CA GLU A 190 -6.84 7.46 -12.42
C GLU A 190 -8.33 7.69 -12.14
N GLU A 191 -9.16 6.63 -12.27
CA GLU A 191 -10.59 6.71 -11.93
C GLU A 191 -10.80 7.04 -10.45
N LEU A 192 -9.98 6.48 -9.56
CA LEU A 192 -10.05 6.78 -8.13
C LEU A 192 -9.74 8.26 -7.85
N VAL A 193 -8.68 8.80 -8.47
CA VAL A 193 -8.35 10.23 -8.37
C VAL A 193 -9.47 11.11 -8.91
N ALA A 194 -10.04 10.75 -10.05
CA ALA A 194 -11.18 11.49 -10.64
C ALA A 194 -12.41 11.48 -9.71
N ARG A 195 -12.75 10.33 -9.10
CA ARG A 195 -13.85 10.21 -8.12
C ARG A 195 -13.61 11.05 -6.86
N ASN A 196 -12.34 11.24 -6.49
CA ASN A 196 -11.94 12.10 -5.38
C ASN A 196 -11.74 13.58 -5.81
N SER A 197 -12.28 13.97 -6.98
CA SER A 197 -12.19 15.34 -7.51
C SER A 197 -10.75 15.83 -7.67
N GLY A 198 -9.83 14.94 -8.07
CA GLY A 198 -8.41 15.23 -8.25
C GLY A 198 -7.62 15.31 -6.94
N ARG A 199 -8.25 15.07 -5.78
CA ARG A 199 -7.57 15.13 -4.49
C ARG A 199 -6.78 13.85 -4.24
N HIS A 200 -5.53 14.03 -3.81
CA HIS A 200 -4.68 12.96 -3.31
C HIS A 200 -4.92 12.74 -1.82
N PHE A 201 -4.49 11.58 -1.32
CA PHE A 201 -4.60 11.29 0.09
C PHE A 201 -3.62 12.17 0.88
N THR A 202 -4.09 12.73 1.98
CA THR A 202 -3.26 13.46 2.95
C THR A 202 -3.58 12.91 4.34
N VAL A 203 -2.56 12.81 5.17
CA VAL A 203 -2.75 12.46 6.58
C VAL A 203 -3.37 13.70 7.27
N GLY A 204 -4.45 13.50 8.02
CA GLY A 204 -5.11 14.60 8.74
C GLY A 204 -4.21 15.19 9.83
N GLU A 205 -4.52 16.41 10.27
CA GLU A 205 -3.76 17.28 11.20
C GLU A 205 -3.32 16.64 12.54
N ARG A 206 -3.68 15.39 12.81
CA ARG A 206 -3.30 14.70 14.04
C ARG A 206 -1.83 14.26 14.06
N MET A 207 -1.08 14.46 12.97
CA MET A 207 0.34 14.04 12.85
C MET A 207 1.38 15.09 13.21
N GLU A 208 1.04 16.35 13.30
CA GLU A 208 2.00 17.38 13.71
C GLU A 208 2.61 17.12 15.10
N SER A 209 1.84 16.43 15.99
CA SER A 209 2.34 16.05 17.31
C SER A 209 3.26 14.83 17.35
N TRP A 210 3.35 14.04 16.26
CA TRP A 210 4.20 12.84 16.19
C TRP A 210 5.53 13.12 15.49
N GLU A 211 5.56 14.03 14.53
CA GLU A 211 6.79 14.42 13.83
C GLU A 211 7.75 15.14 14.78
N ASP A 212 7.24 15.98 15.67
CA ASP A 212 8.04 16.65 16.70
C ASP A 212 8.69 15.67 17.71
N HIS A 213 8.01 14.55 18.03
CA HIS A 213 8.56 13.52 18.91
C HIS A 213 9.62 12.66 18.20
N VAL A 214 9.42 12.32 16.94
CA VAL A 214 10.35 11.49 16.15
C VAL A 214 11.65 12.24 15.87
N GLU A 215 11.59 13.53 15.61
CA GLU A 215 12.78 14.38 15.40
C GLU A 215 13.57 14.53 16.71
N SER A 216 12.89 14.68 17.85
CA SER A 216 13.49 14.72 19.17
C SER A 216 14.21 13.42 19.52
N ASP A 217 13.61 12.26 19.27
CA ASP A 217 14.21 10.95 19.55
C ASP A 217 15.38 10.61 18.62
N ARG A 218 15.34 11.03 17.36
CA ARG A 218 16.47 10.92 16.42
C ARG A 218 17.66 11.75 16.85
N LEU A 219 17.43 12.96 17.36
CA LEU A 219 18.47 13.84 17.88
C LEU A 219 19.08 13.31 19.18
N HIS A 220 18.28 12.70 20.07
CA HIS A 220 18.78 12.08 21.30
C HIS A 220 19.61 10.83 21.04
N CYS A 221 19.24 10.01 20.05
CA CYS A 221 19.99 8.81 19.69
C CYS A 221 21.35 9.12 19.04
N ASN A 222 21.47 10.24 18.33
CA ASN A 222 22.75 10.70 17.76
C ASN A 222 23.65 11.37 18.78
N SER A 223 23.13 11.98 19.83
CA SER A 223 23.93 12.65 20.86
C SER A 223 24.64 11.66 21.80
N ASN A 224 24.14 10.44 21.96
CA ASN A 224 24.75 9.42 22.81
C ASN A 224 25.86 8.58 22.15
N LYS A 225 26.18 8.82 20.86
CA LYS A 225 27.28 8.13 20.16
C LYS A 225 28.63 8.83 20.22
N PHE A 226 28.74 10.00 20.86
CA PHE A 226 29.97 10.79 20.90
C PHE A 226 30.62 10.93 22.30
N ILE A 227 30.24 10.13 23.27
CA ILE A 227 30.91 10.14 24.57
C ILE A 227 31.41 8.73 24.89
N THR A 228 32.51 8.34 24.31
CA THR A 228 33.52 7.44 24.92
C THR A 228 34.70 7.24 23.95
N VAL A 229 35.58 8.21 23.78
CA VAL A 229 37.01 7.98 23.52
C VAL A 229 37.75 9.20 24.12
N GLY A 230 38.32 8.99 25.25
CA GLY A 230 39.27 9.92 25.83
C GLY A 230 39.67 9.52 27.24
N ILE A 231 40.95 9.20 27.38
CA ILE A 231 41.74 9.15 28.60
C ILE A 231 41.96 7.71 29.18
N HIS A 232 42.99 7.08 28.86
CA HIS A 232 44.31 6.89 29.41
C HIS A 232 45.08 5.83 28.65
#